data_d483f84c774ff8749875a3390165293f
#
_entry.id   d483f84c774ff8749875a3390165293f
#
_cell.length_a   1.000
_cell.length_b   1.000
_cell.length_c   1.000
_cell.angle_alpha   90.00
_cell.angle_beta   90.00
_cell.angle_gamma   90.00
#
_symmetry.space_group_name_H-M   'P 1'
#
loop_
_entity.id
_entity.type
_entity.pdbx_description
1 polymer ?
#
loop_
_entity_poly.entity_id
_entity_poly.type
_entity_poly.pdbx_seq_one_letter_code
_entity_poly.pdbx_strand_id
1 'polypeptide(L)'
;DSFSIFLKSVFFLRFLIFYFFTKFLIQKKIINFKVFFITAFVSVVFVCLDIIYQYAFGFDIFGFEATERRLSGPFGEELIAGSYIQRFSLITLFLIPIFFKFKKKYTNYIVTIFLILLLLITLILSGNRIPLAFFILTVAGIIIFEKSIRIFFIPVLIILISIIYLTYNISEDYRNHLHGFGQKSLQILLPFSSKNVLKESEEEKYKDYQFFTYEYKGKTYKITNSHLKEFKTGYATWLYKKNFGGGIKSFKLNCPRAETMNCGSHPHNYYLEILASLGLFGFILLFIIFFVAFIKTFVKKYFKSSSLNNFHLITPFIFLFFSEIFPIKSTGSFFSTANATYVFLLLSIMMPLSKIKKFD
;
A
#
# COMPACT_ATOMS: atom_id res chain seq x y z
N ASP A 1 26.75 1.94 18.48
CA ASP A 1 25.46 2.13 17.78
C ASP A 1 25.57 2.94 16.48
N SER A 2 26.41 3.99 16.43
CA SER A 2 26.62 4.78 15.20
C SER A 2 27.18 3.95 14.06
N PHE A 3 28.08 3.03 14.31
CA PHE A 3 28.65 2.12 13.31
C PHE A 3 27.60 1.18 12.73
N SER A 4 26.70 0.63 13.55
CA SER A 4 25.60 -0.21 13.07
C SER A 4 24.63 0.57 12.14
N ILE A 5 24.33 1.83 12.46
CA ILE A 5 23.51 2.71 11.61
C ILE A 5 24.20 3.00 10.28
N PHE A 6 25.50 3.29 10.32
CA PHE A 6 26.32 3.49 9.12
C PHE A 6 26.30 2.26 8.22
N LEU A 7 26.55 1.06 8.76
CA LEU A 7 26.49 -0.20 8.01
C LEU A 7 25.12 -0.41 7.36
N LYS A 8 24.01 -0.18 8.11
CA LYS A 8 22.65 -0.29 7.56
C LYS A 8 22.44 0.67 6.37
N SER A 9 23.01 1.86 6.43
CA SER A 9 22.96 2.84 5.34
C SER A 9 23.74 2.39 4.12
N VAL A 10 24.95 1.84 4.30
CA VAL A 10 25.73 1.25 3.22
C VAL A 10 25.00 0.06 2.59
N PHE A 11 24.48 -0.86 3.40
CA PHE A 11 23.72 -1.99 2.90
C PHE A 11 22.43 -1.58 2.15
N PHE A 12 21.88 -0.41 2.43
CA PHE A 12 20.71 0.09 1.70
C PHE A 12 21.05 0.44 0.23
N LEU A 13 22.31 0.73 -0.10
CA LEU A 13 22.75 0.99 -1.48
C LEU A 13 22.52 -0.20 -2.42
N ARG A 14 22.38 -1.44 -1.89
CA ARG A 14 22.00 -2.62 -2.69
C ARG A 14 20.72 -2.41 -3.50
N PHE A 15 19.77 -1.60 -3.02
CA PHE A 15 18.53 -1.33 -3.74
C PHE A 15 18.73 -0.39 -4.93
N LEU A 16 19.73 0.50 -4.89
CA LEU A 16 20.16 1.28 -6.05
C LEU A 16 20.83 0.38 -7.09
N ILE A 17 21.70 -0.55 -6.66
CA ILE A 17 22.30 -1.54 -7.55
C ILE A 17 21.22 -2.39 -8.21
N PHE A 18 20.25 -2.88 -7.41
CA PHE A 18 19.10 -3.63 -7.90
C PHE A 18 18.29 -2.83 -8.92
N TYR A 19 18.03 -1.55 -8.66
CA TYR A 19 17.33 -0.65 -9.59
C TYR A 19 18.08 -0.53 -10.93
N PHE A 20 19.37 -0.23 -10.90
CA PHE A 20 20.15 -0.05 -12.12
C PHE A 20 20.30 -1.35 -12.90
N PHE A 21 20.53 -2.46 -12.23
CA PHE A 21 20.62 -3.78 -12.84
C PHE A 21 19.31 -4.19 -13.52
N THR A 22 18.20 -4.12 -12.81
CA THR A 22 16.87 -4.45 -13.37
C THR A 22 16.53 -3.52 -14.53
N LYS A 23 16.77 -2.22 -14.40
CA LYS A 23 16.59 -1.26 -15.50
C LYS A 23 17.43 -1.62 -16.74
N PHE A 24 18.69 -2.02 -16.55
CA PHE A 24 19.56 -2.47 -17.62
C PHE A 24 19.00 -3.72 -18.33
N LEU A 25 18.59 -4.72 -17.58
CA LEU A 25 18.00 -5.94 -18.12
C LEU A 25 16.73 -5.65 -18.96
N ILE A 26 15.91 -4.73 -18.50
CA ILE A 26 14.69 -4.31 -19.25
C ILE A 26 15.06 -3.56 -20.52
N GLN A 27 16.04 -2.65 -20.46
CA GLN A 27 16.50 -1.89 -21.64
C GLN A 27 17.12 -2.79 -22.69
N LYS A 28 17.80 -3.86 -22.28
CA LYS A 28 18.36 -4.89 -23.16
C LYS A 28 17.32 -5.94 -23.59
N LYS A 29 16.05 -5.81 -23.16
CA LYS A 29 14.95 -6.74 -23.46
C LYS A 29 15.22 -8.20 -23.01
N ILE A 30 16.04 -8.37 -21.97
CA ILE A 30 16.36 -9.69 -21.39
C ILE A 30 15.21 -10.22 -20.56
N ILE A 31 14.46 -9.33 -19.88
CA ILE A 31 13.33 -9.73 -19.02
C ILE A 31 12.13 -10.14 -19.87
N ASN A 32 11.68 -11.37 -19.68
CA ASN A 32 10.43 -11.85 -20.26
C ASN A 32 9.24 -11.47 -19.38
N PHE A 33 8.56 -10.39 -19.74
CA PHE A 33 7.39 -9.91 -18.97
C PHE A 33 6.24 -10.91 -18.93
N LYS A 34 6.05 -11.76 -19.96
CA LYS A 34 5.01 -12.79 -19.93
C LYS A 34 5.25 -13.78 -18.80
N VAL A 35 6.49 -14.25 -18.64
CA VAL A 35 6.86 -15.15 -17.54
C VAL A 35 6.67 -14.44 -16.20
N PHE A 36 7.12 -13.19 -16.07
CA PHE A 36 6.95 -12.39 -14.85
C PHE A 36 5.47 -12.26 -14.44
N PHE A 37 4.58 -11.96 -15.40
CA PHE A 37 3.14 -11.85 -15.12
C PHE A 37 2.51 -13.20 -14.77
N ILE A 38 2.90 -14.30 -15.44
CA ILE A 38 2.44 -15.65 -15.12
C ILE A 38 2.87 -16.04 -13.71
N THR A 39 4.12 -15.80 -13.34
CA THR A 39 4.61 -16.13 -11.99
C THR A 39 3.86 -15.35 -10.92
N ALA A 40 3.65 -14.04 -11.13
CA ALA A 40 2.85 -13.23 -10.21
C ALA A 40 1.39 -13.75 -10.10
N PHE A 41 0.78 -14.10 -11.23
CA PHE A 41 -0.56 -14.68 -11.28
C PHE A 41 -0.66 -15.98 -10.46
N VAL A 42 0.24 -16.94 -10.72
CA VAL A 42 0.24 -18.23 -10.01
C VAL A 42 0.42 -18.01 -8.51
N SER A 43 1.36 -17.16 -8.10
CA SER A 43 1.60 -16.86 -6.68
C SER A 43 0.40 -16.19 -6.02
N VAL A 44 -0.25 -15.24 -6.68
CA VAL A 44 -1.43 -14.56 -6.13
C VAL A 44 -2.62 -15.50 -6.04
N VAL A 45 -2.88 -16.30 -7.07
CA VAL A 45 -3.98 -17.28 -7.05
C VAL A 45 -3.75 -18.31 -5.95
N PHE A 46 -2.53 -18.79 -5.76
CA PHE A 46 -2.18 -19.68 -4.67
C PHE A 46 -2.53 -19.05 -3.29
N VAL A 47 -2.09 -17.80 -3.04
CA VAL A 47 -2.42 -17.10 -1.80
C VAL A 47 -3.94 -16.91 -1.65
N CYS A 48 -4.64 -16.59 -2.73
CA CYS A 48 -6.10 -16.45 -2.70
C CYS A 48 -6.80 -17.77 -2.33
N LEU A 49 -6.38 -18.88 -2.92
CA LEU A 49 -6.97 -20.19 -2.64
C LEU A 49 -6.69 -20.62 -1.19
N ASP A 50 -5.50 -20.35 -0.68
CA ASP A 50 -5.15 -20.69 0.68
C ASP A 50 -5.91 -19.83 1.73
N ILE A 51 -6.13 -18.54 1.47
CA ILE A 51 -7.02 -17.70 2.31
C ILE A 51 -8.46 -18.25 2.32
N ILE A 52 -8.98 -18.69 1.17
CA ILE A 52 -10.32 -19.29 1.11
C ILE A 52 -10.34 -20.61 1.90
N TYR A 53 -9.29 -21.43 1.77
CA TYR A 53 -9.13 -22.65 2.52
C TYR A 53 -9.08 -22.38 4.03
N GLN A 54 -8.23 -21.44 4.46
CA GLN A 54 -8.12 -21.02 5.86
C GLN A 54 -9.45 -20.51 6.43
N TYR A 55 -10.22 -19.77 5.62
CA TYR A 55 -11.56 -19.32 6.02
C TYR A 55 -12.53 -20.47 6.22
N ALA A 56 -12.48 -21.51 5.36
CA ALA A 56 -13.41 -22.62 5.39
C ALA A 56 -13.09 -23.65 6.48
N PHE A 57 -11.80 -23.87 6.76
CA PHE A 57 -11.34 -24.96 7.64
C PHE A 57 -10.75 -24.46 8.98
N GLY A 58 -10.54 -23.15 9.13
CA GLY A 58 -9.97 -22.54 10.34
C GLY A 58 -8.43 -22.57 10.42
N PHE A 59 -7.75 -23.20 9.46
CA PHE A 59 -6.28 -23.23 9.34
C PHE A 59 -5.85 -23.19 7.88
N ASP A 60 -4.64 -22.67 7.61
CA ASP A 60 -4.07 -22.64 6.28
C ASP A 60 -3.50 -24.01 5.86
N ILE A 61 -3.01 -24.13 4.63
CA ILE A 61 -2.43 -25.39 4.12
C ILE A 61 -1.17 -25.86 4.88
N PHE A 62 -0.54 -24.98 5.67
CA PHE A 62 0.63 -25.30 6.49
C PHE A 62 0.27 -25.55 7.96
N GLY A 63 -1.04 -25.44 8.33
CA GLY A 63 -1.55 -25.71 9.67
C GLY A 63 -1.57 -24.52 10.61
N PHE A 64 -1.35 -23.29 10.13
CA PHE A 64 -1.49 -22.08 10.96
C PHE A 64 -2.95 -21.69 11.12
N GLU A 65 -3.37 -21.52 12.36
CA GLU A 65 -4.75 -21.21 12.71
C GLU A 65 -5.16 -19.79 12.26
N ALA A 66 -6.42 -19.67 11.85
CA ALA A 66 -7.03 -18.38 11.54
C ALA A 66 -7.17 -17.56 12.83
N THR A 67 -6.79 -16.29 12.78
CA THR A 67 -7.12 -15.37 13.88
C THR A 67 -8.55 -14.87 13.74
N GLU A 68 -9.21 -14.49 14.84
CA GLU A 68 -10.62 -14.03 14.85
C GLU A 68 -10.95 -12.93 13.83
N ARG A 69 -9.97 -12.14 13.40
CA ARG A 69 -10.20 -10.94 12.57
C ARG A 69 -9.42 -10.92 11.26
N ARG A 70 -8.42 -11.77 11.10
CA ARG A 70 -7.51 -11.72 9.94
C ARG A 70 -7.04 -13.09 9.57
N LEU A 71 -6.97 -13.32 8.27
CA LEU A 71 -6.41 -14.53 7.70
C LEU A 71 -5.01 -14.22 7.17
N SER A 72 -4.05 -15.03 7.56
CA SER A 72 -2.64 -14.90 7.15
C SER A 72 -2.35 -15.58 5.81
N GLY A 73 -3.20 -16.52 5.41
CA GLY A 73 -2.88 -17.40 4.29
C GLY A 73 -1.52 -18.09 4.51
N PRO A 74 -0.73 -18.31 3.47
CA PRO A 74 0.53 -19.07 3.56
C PRO A 74 1.68 -18.33 4.23
N PHE A 75 1.40 -17.25 4.98
CA PHE A 75 2.42 -16.42 5.64
C PHE A 75 2.56 -16.71 7.14
N GLY A 76 1.94 -17.76 7.65
CA GLY A 76 2.04 -18.16 9.04
C GLY A 76 1.47 -17.11 10.00
N GLU A 77 2.27 -16.67 10.98
CA GLU A 77 1.84 -15.66 11.95
C GLU A 77 1.80 -14.23 11.37
N GLU A 78 2.37 -14.00 10.17
CA GLU A 78 2.42 -12.68 9.56
C GLU A 78 1.11 -12.36 8.81
N LEU A 79 0.39 -11.36 9.29
CA LEU A 79 -0.90 -10.92 8.73
C LEU A 79 -0.71 -10.00 7.50
N ILE A 80 0.09 -10.43 6.53
CA ILE A 80 0.48 -9.65 5.34
C ILE A 80 -0.21 -10.08 4.05
N ALA A 81 -1.01 -11.14 4.05
CA ALA A 81 -1.64 -11.72 2.87
C ALA A 81 -2.40 -10.70 2.01
N GLY A 82 -3.23 -9.85 2.63
CA GLY A 82 -3.93 -8.79 1.91
C GLY A 82 -2.97 -7.78 1.25
N SER A 83 -1.86 -7.43 1.91
CA SER A 83 -0.83 -6.55 1.33
C SER A 83 -0.13 -7.21 0.14
N TYR A 84 0.15 -8.50 0.22
CA TYR A 84 0.72 -9.28 -0.88
C TYR A 84 -0.22 -9.29 -2.09
N ILE A 85 -1.49 -9.66 -1.89
CA ILE A 85 -2.50 -9.67 -2.95
C ILE A 85 -2.61 -8.28 -3.60
N GLN A 86 -2.75 -7.21 -2.82
CA GLN A 86 -2.88 -5.84 -3.34
C GLN A 86 -1.67 -5.43 -4.20
N ARG A 87 -0.45 -5.77 -3.78
CA ARG A 87 0.79 -5.44 -4.50
C ARG A 87 0.91 -6.12 -5.85
N PHE A 88 0.40 -7.32 -6.01
CA PHE A 88 0.49 -8.09 -7.26
C PHE A 88 -0.83 -8.15 -8.03
N SER A 89 -1.92 -7.60 -7.49
CA SER A 89 -3.26 -7.66 -8.07
C SER A 89 -3.33 -7.15 -9.51
N LEU A 90 -2.77 -5.98 -9.79
CA LEU A 90 -2.85 -5.41 -11.13
C LEU A 90 -1.97 -6.18 -12.13
N ILE A 91 -0.83 -6.71 -11.71
CA ILE A 91 0.00 -7.58 -12.56
C ILE A 91 -0.81 -8.82 -12.94
N THR A 92 -1.48 -9.42 -11.97
CA THR A 92 -2.37 -10.58 -12.17
C THR A 92 -3.53 -10.25 -13.13
N LEU A 93 -4.23 -9.13 -12.94
CA LEU A 93 -5.36 -8.71 -13.75
C LEU A 93 -4.98 -8.36 -15.18
N PHE A 94 -3.82 -7.76 -15.39
CA PHE A 94 -3.34 -7.35 -16.69
C PHE A 94 -2.70 -8.49 -17.49
N LEU A 95 -2.47 -9.67 -16.90
CA LEU A 95 -1.96 -10.84 -17.61
C LEU A 95 -2.81 -11.18 -18.85
N ILE A 96 -4.14 -11.23 -18.67
CA ILE A 96 -5.08 -11.61 -19.73
C ILE A 96 -5.10 -10.57 -20.86
N PRO A 97 -5.41 -9.30 -20.63
CA PRO A 97 -5.54 -8.33 -21.71
C PRO A 97 -4.22 -8.05 -22.44
N ILE A 98 -3.06 -8.32 -21.80
CA ILE A 98 -1.76 -8.10 -22.45
C ILE A 98 -1.26 -9.33 -23.20
N PHE A 99 -1.28 -10.50 -22.57
CA PHE A 99 -0.58 -11.69 -23.07
C PHE A 99 -1.49 -12.81 -23.56
N PHE A 100 -2.76 -12.86 -23.10
CA PHE A 100 -3.70 -13.90 -23.47
C PHE A 100 -4.94 -13.29 -24.14
N LYS A 101 -4.98 -13.38 -25.48
CA LYS A 101 -6.14 -13.00 -26.28
C LYS A 101 -6.94 -14.24 -26.62
N PHE A 102 -7.98 -14.54 -25.86
CA PHE A 102 -8.90 -15.62 -26.21
C PHE A 102 -9.64 -15.28 -27.52
N LYS A 103 -9.90 -16.29 -28.36
CA LYS A 103 -10.60 -16.12 -29.65
C LYS A 103 -11.98 -15.46 -29.48
N LYS A 104 -12.69 -15.81 -28.41
CA LYS A 104 -14.01 -15.26 -28.10
C LYS A 104 -13.85 -14.09 -27.11
N LYS A 105 -14.30 -12.92 -27.48
CA LYS A 105 -14.18 -11.68 -26.68
C LYS A 105 -14.83 -11.81 -25.29
N TYR A 106 -15.97 -12.49 -25.20
CA TYR A 106 -16.67 -12.68 -23.92
C TYR A 106 -15.88 -13.55 -22.93
N THR A 107 -15.06 -14.50 -23.39
CA THR A 107 -14.21 -15.31 -22.51
C THR A 107 -13.21 -14.43 -21.75
N ASN A 108 -12.62 -13.43 -22.41
CA ASN A 108 -11.76 -12.44 -21.74
C ASN A 108 -12.52 -11.70 -20.64
N TYR A 109 -13.79 -11.33 -20.90
CA TYR A 109 -14.60 -10.64 -19.90
C TYR A 109 -14.87 -11.53 -18.68
N ILE A 110 -15.36 -12.76 -18.92
CA ILE A 110 -15.69 -13.69 -17.83
C ILE A 110 -14.48 -13.96 -16.95
N VAL A 111 -13.33 -14.29 -17.54
CA VAL A 111 -12.12 -14.62 -16.78
C VAL A 111 -11.61 -13.41 -16.01
N THR A 112 -11.62 -12.21 -16.61
CA THR A 112 -11.18 -10.99 -15.90
C THR A 112 -12.12 -10.66 -14.75
N ILE A 113 -13.43 -10.73 -14.93
CA ILE A 113 -14.41 -10.50 -13.86
C ILE A 113 -14.23 -11.52 -12.74
N PHE A 114 -14.07 -12.81 -13.07
CA PHE A 114 -13.80 -13.85 -12.07
C PHE A 114 -12.54 -13.56 -11.25
N LEU A 115 -11.44 -13.15 -11.90
CA LEU A 115 -10.20 -12.80 -11.20
C LEU A 115 -10.38 -11.57 -10.29
N ILE A 116 -11.10 -10.55 -10.74
CA ILE A 116 -11.34 -9.37 -9.90
C ILE A 116 -12.19 -9.75 -8.68
N LEU A 117 -13.21 -10.58 -8.87
CA LEU A 117 -14.04 -11.08 -7.75
C LEU A 117 -13.22 -11.94 -6.79
N LEU A 118 -12.38 -12.83 -7.29
CA LEU A 118 -11.47 -13.63 -6.47
C LEU A 118 -10.57 -12.74 -5.60
N LEU A 119 -9.88 -11.76 -6.22
CA LEU A 119 -9.02 -10.82 -5.50
C LEU A 119 -9.79 -10.00 -4.46
N LEU A 120 -10.99 -9.55 -4.81
CA LEU A 120 -11.83 -8.74 -3.92
C LEU A 120 -12.30 -9.56 -2.70
N ILE A 121 -12.82 -10.76 -2.94
CA ILE A 121 -13.28 -11.65 -1.86
C ILE A 121 -12.12 -11.95 -0.92
N THR A 122 -10.96 -12.34 -1.44
CA THR A 122 -9.80 -12.69 -0.61
C THR A 122 -9.21 -11.49 0.12
N LEU A 123 -9.24 -10.28 -0.46
CA LEU A 123 -8.88 -9.05 0.23
C LEU A 123 -9.82 -8.75 1.40
N ILE A 124 -11.12 -9.00 1.25
CA ILE A 124 -12.11 -8.85 2.33
C ILE A 124 -11.85 -9.89 3.42
N LEU A 125 -11.71 -11.17 3.05
CA LEU A 125 -11.46 -12.27 3.98
C LEU A 125 -10.15 -12.11 4.74
N SER A 126 -9.10 -11.57 4.12
CA SER A 126 -7.82 -11.29 4.79
C SER A 126 -7.95 -10.29 5.96
N GLY A 127 -9.07 -9.56 6.08
CA GLY A 127 -9.31 -8.55 7.12
C GLY A 127 -8.39 -7.33 7.05
N ASN A 128 -7.59 -7.19 6.00
CA ASN A 128 -6.63 -6.11 5.81
C ASN A 128 -7.28 -4.90 5.11
N ARG A 129 -7.79 -3.93 5.87
CA ARG A 129 -8.59 -2.80 5.36
C ARG A 129 -7.80 -1.87 4.42
N ILE A 130 -6.54 -1.58 4.74
CA ILE A 130 -5.69 -0.68 3.95
C ILE A 130 -5.41 -1.25 2.55
N PRO A 131 -4.96 -2.51 2.38
CA PRO A 131 -4.82 -3.15 1.08
C PRO A 131 -6.11 -3.15 0.25
N LEU A 132 -7.26 -3.43 0.85
CA LEU A 132 -8.54 -3.38 0.18
C LEU A 132 -8.86 -1.97 -0.34
N ALA A 133 -8.68 -0.94 0.49
CA ALA A 133 -8.90 0.45 0.09
C ALA A 133 -8.00 0.86 -1.09
N PHE A 134 -6.72 0.47 -1.06
CA PHE A 134 -5.79 0.76 -2.16
C PHE A 134 -6.04 -0.07 -3.42
N PHE A 135 -6.55 -1.28 -3.29
CA PHE A 135 -7.02 -2.05 -4.44
C PHE A 135 -8.19 -1.33 -5.13
N ILE A 136 -9.19 -0.88 -4.37
CA ILE A 136 -10.33 -0.10 -4.88
C ILE A 136 -9.85 1.21 -5.53
N LEU A 137 -8.94 1.92 -4.89
CA LEU A 137 -8.37 3.18 -5.41
C LEU A 137 -7.65 2.95 -6.75
N THR A 138 -6.85 1.89 -6.87
CA THR A 138 -6.14 1.57 -8.11
C THR A 138 -7.10 1.14 -9.22
N VAL A 139 -8.14 0.37 -8.90
CA VAL A 139 -9.22 0.00 -9.83
C VAL A 139 -9.97 1.23 -10.32
N ALA A 140 -10.33 2.15 -9.42
CA ALA A 140 -10.97 3.42 -9.78
C ALA A 140 -10.08 4.25 -10.73
N GLY A 141 -8.77 4.33 -10.44
CA GLY A 141 -7.81 4.98 -11.33
C GLY A 141 -7.78 4.35 -12.72
N ILE A 142 -7.80 3.01 -12.82
CA ILE A 142 -7.87 2.30 -14.11
C ILE A 142 -9.17 2.63 -14.87
N ILE A 143 -10.30 2.66 -14.19
CA ILE A 143 -11.59 3.01 -14.82
C ILE A 143 -11.57 4.42 -15.39
N ILE A 144 -10.95 5.36 -14.70
CA ILE A 144 -10.85 6.76 -15.14
C ILE A 144 -9.90 6.88 -16.34
N PHE A 145 -8.71 6.31 -16.27
CA PHE A 145 -7.63 6.56 -17.22
C PHE A 145 -7.50 5.52 -18.35
N GLU A 146 -7.95 4.27 -18.15
CA GLU A 146 -7.83 3.19 -19.14
C GLU A 146 -9.16 2.88 -19.84
N LYS A 147 -9.51 3.71 -20.84
CA LYS A 147 -10.78 3.59 -21.57
C LYS A 147 -11.03 2.21 -22.16
N SER A 148 -9.98 1.54 -22.67
CA SER A 148 -10.08 0.25 -23.37
C SER A 148 -10.43 -0.94 -22.47
N ILE A 149 -10.10 -0.87 -21.17
CA ILE A 149 -10.30 -1.97 -20.22
C ILE A 149 -11.25 -1.64 -19.08
N ARG A 150 -11.70 -0.38 -18.94
CA ARG A 150 -12.62 0.03 -17.87
C ARG A 150 -13.93 -0.76 -17.83
N ILE A 151 -14.39 -1.23 -19.00
CA ILE A 151 -15.62 -2.02 -19.12
C ILE A 151 -15.55 -3.34 -18.31
N PHE A 152 -14.35 -3.87 -18.06
CA PHE A 152 -14.16 -5.06 -17.23
C PHE A 152 -14.33 -4.75 -15.72
N PHE A 153 -14.03 -3.52 -15.32
CA PHE A 153 -14.00 -3.14 -13.91
C PHE A 153 -15.32 -2.53 -13.42
N ILE A 154 -16.11 -1.91 -14.32
CA ILE A 154 -17.39 -1.27 -13.96
C ILE A 154 -18.38 -2.27 -13.31
N PRO A 155 -18.63 -3.47 -13.90
CA PRO A 155 -19.56 -4.43 -13.30
C PRO A 155 -19.13 -4.86 -11.89
N VAL A 156 -17.82 -4.99 -11.67
CA VAL A 156 -17.27 -5.40 -10.38
C VAL A 156 -17.47 -4.32 -9.33
N LEU A 157 -17.30 -3.03 -9.69
CA LEU A 157 -17.61 -1.93 -8.77
C LEU A 157 -19.10 -1.90 -8.41
N ILE A 158 -19.98 -2.14 -9.37
CA ILE A 158 -21.43 -2.22 -9.12
C ILE A 158 -21.73 -3.36 -8.14
N ILE A 159 -21.18 -4.55 -8.38
CA ILE A 159 -21.34 -5.73 -7.51
C ILE A 159 -20.79 -5.41 -6.11
N LEU A 160 -19.61 -4.81 -6.00
CA LEU A 160 -19.02 -4.43 -4.72
C LEU A 160 -19.91 -3.46 -3.95
N ILE A 161 -20.37 -2.40 -4.59
CA ILE A 161 -21.27 -1.41 -3.97
C ILE A 161 -22.56 -2.08 -3.53
N SER A 162 -23.12 -2.99 -4.35
CA SER A 162 -24.33 -3.74 -4.02
C SER A 162 -24.13 -4.64 -2.81
N ILE A 163 -22.99 -5.37 -2.72
CA ILE A 163 -22.67 -6.22 -1.57
C ILE A 163 -22.49 -5.36 -0.31
N ILE A 164 -21.76 -4.25 -0.38
CA ILE A 164 -21.60 -3.32 0.76
C ILE A 164 -22.95 -2.77 1.20
N TYR A 165 -23.80 -2.37 0.28
CA TYR A 165 -25.14 -1.86 0.58
C TYR A 165 -26.04 -2.91 1.24
N LEU A 166 -26.06 -4.14 0.70
CA LEU A 166 -26.85 -5.24 1.26
C LEU A 166 -26.36 -5.61 2.67
N THR A 167 -25.05 -5.79 2.85
CA THR A 167 -24.47 -6.13 4.16
C THR A 167 -24.68 -5.01 5.19
N TYR A 168 -24.62 -3.75 4.77
CA TYR A 168 -24.92 -2.59 5.62
C TYR A 168 -26.36 -2.63 6.15
N ASN A 169 -27.34 -3.04 5.32
CA ASN A 169 -28.74 -3.08 5.72
C ASN A 169 -29.10 -4.33 6.55
N ILE A 170 -28.41 -5.45 6.33
CA ILE A 170 -28.73 -6.73 6.96
C ILE A 170 -28.04 -6.90 8.32
N SER A 171 -26.77 -6.49 8.43
CA SER A 171 -25.95 -6.74 9.62
C SER A 171 -25.67 -5.47 10.41
N GLU A 172 -26.11 -5.44 11.66
CA GLU A 172 -25.85 -4.34 12.60
C GLU A 172 -24.35 -4.26 12.96
N ASP A 173 -23.70 -5.40 13.16
CA ASP A 173 -22.26 -5.47 13.43
C ASP A 173 -21.45 -4.91 12.26
N TYR A 174 -21.80 -5.25 11.03
CA TYR A 174 -21.13 -4.73 9.84
C TYR A 174 -21.33 -3.22 9.70
N ARG A 175 -22.53 -2.72 9.98
CA ARG A 175 -22.86 -1.28 10.02
C ARG A 175 -21.99 -0.55 11.04
N ASN A 176 -21.89 -1.08 12.25
CA ASN A 176 -21.06 -0.53 13.31
C ASN A 176 -19.58 -0.54 12.94
N HIS A 177 -19.12 -1.60 12.27
CA HIS A 177 -17.75 -1.70 11.73
C HIS A 177 -17.46 -0.65 10.64
N LEU A 178 -18.39 -0.45 9.70
CA LEU A 178 -18.25 0.57 8.65
C LEU A 178 -18.26 1.99 9.23
N HIS A 179 -19.19 2.27 10.16
CA HIS A 179 -19.20 3.55 10.87
C HIS A 179 -17.91 3.80 11.65
N GLY A 180 -17.40 2.79 12.36
CA GLY A 180 -16.13 2.87 13.08
C GLY A 180 -14.93 3.09 12.15
N PHE A 181 -14.93 2.46 10.97
CA PHE A 181 -13.90 2.69 9.95
C PHE A 181 -14.00 4.10 9.36
N GLY A 182 -15.19 4.55 9.00
CA GLY A 182 -15.45 5.89 8.49
C GLY A 182 -15.00 6.98 9.49
N GLN A 183 -15.38 6.84 10.76
CA GLN A 183 -14.95 7.77 11.82
C GLN A 183 -13.44 7.81 12.02
N LYS A 184 -12.75 6.65 12.02
CA LYS A 184 -11.29 6.58 12.13
C LYS A 184 -10.58 7.17 10.92
N SER A 185 -11.13 6.99 9.74
CA SER A 185 -10.59 7.58 8.50
C SER A 185 -10.80 9.10 8.47
N LEU A 186 -11.97 9.57 8.92
CA LEU A 186 -12.24 11.00 9.05
C LEU A 186 -11.36 11.67 10.12
N GLN A 187 -10.95 10.97 11.18
CA GLN A 187 -9.98 11.51 12.15
C GLN A 187 -8.61 11.83 11.53
N ILE A 188 -8.19 11.08 10.51
CA ILE A 188 -6.94 11.36 9.79
C ILE A 188 -7.10 12.60 8.90
N LEU A 189 -8.26 12.75 8.24
CA LEU A 189 -8.55 13.84 7.32
C LEU A 189 -9.03 15.11 8.04
N LEU A 190 -9.84 14.94 9.08
CA LEU A 190 -10.47 15.99 9.85
C LEU A 190 -10.24 15.72 11.35
N PRO A 191 -9.09 16.12 11.90
CA PRO A 191 -8.74 15.85 13.30
C PRO A 191 -9.69 16.48 14.34
N PHE A 192 -10.67 17.26 13.93
CA PHE A 192 -11.54 18.10 14.77
C PHE A 192 -12.94 17.49 15.02
N SER A 193 -13.07 16.16 15.04
CA SER A 193 -14.37 15.49 15.30
C SER A 193 -14.82 15.64 16.76
N SER A 194 -16.07 16.03 16.99
CA SER A 194 -16.66 16.26 18.31
C SER A 194 -16.62 15.06 19.29
N LYS A 195 -16.53 13.82 18.77
CA LYS A 195 -16.45 12.60 19.59
C LYS A 195 -15.09 12.39 20.28
N ASN A 196 -14.09 13.22 19.98
CA ASN A 196 -12.75 13.13 20.54
C ASN A 196 -12.51 14.11 21.71
N VAL A 197 -13.54 14.84 22.14
CA VAL A 197 -13.44 15.75 23.29
C VAL A 197 -13.18 14.93 24.54
N LEU A 198 -12.12 15.30 25.27
CA LEU A 198 -11.85 14.73 26.59
C LEU A 198 -12.92 15.20 27.58
N LYS A 199 -13.33 14.29 28.47
CA LYS A 199 -14.08 14.68 29.64
C LYS A 199 -13.15 15.42 30.61
N GLU A 200 -13.67 16.39 31.37
CA GLU A 200 -12.89 17.17 32.37
C GLU A 200 -12.05 16.28 33.28
N SER A 201 -12.57 15.13 33.68
CA SER A 201 -11.85 14.14 34.52
C SER A 201 -10.66 13.45 33.81
N GLU A 202 -10.58 13.51 32.49
CA GLU A 202 -9.50 12.92 31.69
C GLU A 202 -8.47 13.98 31.23
N GLU A 203 -8.82 15.26 31.26
CA GLU A 203 -7.93 16.34 30.81
C GLU A 203 -6.64 16.38 31.63
N GLU A 204 -6.73 16.23 32.94
CA GLU A 204 -5.60 16.23 33.85
C GLU A 204 -4.67 15.03 33.64
N LYS A 205 -5.26 13.86 33.36
CA LYS A 205 -4.52 12.60 33.07
C LYS A 205 -3.72 12.64 31.76
N TYR A 206 -4.12 13.48 30.80
CA TYR A 206 -3.50 13.55 29.47
C TYR A 206 -2.76 14.88 29.24
N LYS A 207 -2.67 15.76 30.23
CA LYS A 207 -1.94 17.04 30.16
C LYS A 207 -0.47 16.87 29.77
N ASP A 208 0.18 15.81 30.28
CA ASP A 208 1.57 15.49 29.98
C ASP A 208 1.76 14.73 28.65
N TYR A 209 0.66 14.37 27.98
CA TYR A 209 0.66 13.57 26.75
C TYR A 209 0.27 14.39 25.54
N GLN A 210 0.94 15.53 25.33
CA GLN A 210 0.65 16.51 24.26
C GLN A 210 0.55 15.89 22.86
N PHE A 211 1.21 14.76 22.60
CA PHE A 211 1.15 14.09 21.29
C PHE A 211 -0.12 13.29 21.03
N PHE A 212 -0.90 13.02 22.05
CA PHE A 212 -2.17 12.27 21.94
C PHE A 212 -3.39 13.15 22.12
N THR A 213 -3.16 14.43 22.42
CA THR A 213 -4.19 15.46 22.55
C THR A 213 -3.88 16.63 21.62
N TYR A 214 -4.88 17.43 21.31
CA TYR A 214 -4.74 18.70 20.61
C TYR A 214 -5.86 19.64 21.07
N GLU A 215 -5.58 20.94 21.08
CA GLU A 215 -6.55 21.97 21.41
C GLU A 215 -7.19 22.55 20.14
N TYR A 216 -8.51 22.72 20.17
CA TYR A 216 -9.25 23.39 19.10
C TYR A 216 -10.44 24.12 19.70
N LYS A 217 -10.55 25.42 19.42
CA LYS A 217 -11.62 26.30 19.95
C LYS A 217 -11.78 26.18 21.48
N GLY A 218 -10.66 26.16 22.22
CA GLY A 218 -10.65 26.09 23.67
C GLY A 218 -11.08 24.74 24.26
N LYS A 219 -11.13 23.68 23.46
CA LYS A 219 -11.43 22.31 23.91
C LYS A 219 -10.29 21.36 23.58
N THR A 220 -9.97 20.47 24.51
CA THR A 220 -8.95 19.43 24.34
C THR A 220 -9.58 18.16 23.77
N TYR A 221 -8.97 17.62 22.73
CA TYR A 221 -9.44 16.43 22.01
C TYR A 221 -8.40 15.33 22.12
N LYS A 222 -8.86 14.09 22.38
CA LYS A 222 -8.01 12.91 22.47
C LYS A 222 -7.93 12.19 21.12
N ILE A 223 -6.72 11.81 20.70
CA ILE A 223 -6.50 10.98 19.51
C ILE A 223 -6.71 9.51 19.89
N THR A 224 -7.78 8.90 19.39
CA THR A 224 -8.09 7.49 19.64
C THR A 224 -7.59 6.55 18.53
N ASN A 225 -7.26 7.09 17.35
CA ASN A 225 -6.76 6.32 16.22
C ASN A 225 -5.31 5.92 16.44
N SER A 226 -5.01 4.61 16.49
CA SER A 226 -3.66 4.08 16.71
C SER A 226 -2.67 4.53 15.62
N HIS A 227 -3.08 4.54 14.36
CA HIS A 227 -2.21 4.99 13.26
C HIS A 227 -1.89 6.47 13.34
N LEU A 228 -2.85 7.29 13.76
CA LEU A 228 -2.58 8.73 13.96
C LEU A 228 -1.63 8.97 15.13
N LYS A 229 -1.67 8.13 16.18
CA LYS A 229 -0.67 8.16 17.26
C LYS A 229 0.72 7.84 16.73
N GLU A 230 0.85 6.77 15.94
CA GLU A 230 2.12 6.37 15.31
C GLU A 230 2.66 7.44 14.37
N PHE A 231 1.78 8.10 13.60
CA PHE A 231 2.16 9.22 12.74
C PHE A 231 2.67 10.42 13.55
N LYS A 232 1.98 10.79 14.64
CA LYS A 232 2.47 11.85 15.53
C LYS A 232 3.80 11.48 16.20
N THR A 233 3.96 10.24 16.62
CA THR A 233 5.23 9.74 17.15
C THR A 233 6.35 9.82 16.12
N GLY A 234 6.05 9.46 14.86
CA GLY A 234 6.99 9.62 13.73
C GLY A 234 7.41 11.07 13.51
N TYR A 235 6.43 11.97 13.51
CA TYR A 235 6.67 13.40 13.40
C TYR A 235 7.50 13.95 14.57
N ALA A 236 7.16 13.59 15.82
CA ALA A 236 7.91 13.98 17.00
C ALA A 236 9.35 13.47 16.94
N THR A 237 9.56 12.22 16.52
CA THR A 237 10.90 11.65 16.36
C THR A 237 11.75 12.44 15.34
N TRP A 238 11.15 12.86 14.23
CA TRP A 238 11.85 13.71 13.26
C TRP A 238 12.30 15.04 13.85
N LEU A 239 11.51 15.67 14.74
CA LEU A 239 11.84 16.96 15.34
C LEU A 239 13.17 16.96 16.11
N TYR A 240 13.68 15.81 16.59
CA TYR A 240 14.98 15.71 17.28
C TYR A 240 16.17 15.93 16.31
N LYS A 241 16.05 15.51 15.04
CA LYS A 241 17.13 15.62 14.05
C LYS A 241 16.58 16.05 12.70
N LYS A 242 16.03 17.27 12.66
CA LYS A 242 15.22 17.78 11.54
C LYS A 242 15.89 17.71 10.17
N ASN A 243 17.16 18.08 10.07
CA ASN A 243 17.83 18.30 8.78
C ASN A 243 18.35 17.00 8.16
N PHE A 244 19.10 16.17 8.92
CA PHE A 244 19.78 14.98 8.43
C PHE A 244 19.24 13.67 9.00
N GLY A 245 18.27 13.73 9.93
CA GLY A 245 17.67 12.55 10.53
C GLY A 245 18.60 11.81 11.49
N GLY A 246 18.14 10.67 11.97
CA GLY A 246 18.85 9.82 12.93
C GLY A 246 19.64 8.67 12.30
N GLY A 247 19.54 8.48 10.97
CA GLY A 247 20.09 7.34 10.23
C GLY A 247 19.06 6.25 9.95
N ILE A 248 19.38 5.36 9.00
CA ILE A 248 18.46 4.30 8.56
C ILE A 248 18.15 3.32 9.70
N LYS A 249 16.85 3.04 9.92
CA LYS A 249 16.33 2.18 11.01
C LYS A 249 16.66 2.70 12.43
N SER A 250 16.86 4.00 12.58
CA SER A 250 17.12 4.61 13.89
C SER A 250 15.86 5.01 14.65
N PHE A 251 14.66 4.84 14.05
CA PHE A 251 13.40 5.30 14.61
C PHE A 251 13.20 4.84 16.06
N LYS A 252 13.32 3.54 16.34
CA LYS A 252 13.17 2.99 17.70
C LYS A 252 14.16 3.57 18.71
N LEU A 253 15.36 3.96 18.27
CA LEU A 253 16.40 4.54 19.15
C LEU A 253 16.13 6.01 19.46
N ASN A 254 15.60 6.75 18.49
CA ASN A 254 15.36 8.18 18.56
C ASN A 254 13.92 8.53 18.92
N CYS A 255 13.03 7.56 18.98
CA CYS A 255 11.65 7.77 19.39
C CYS A 255 11.60 8.36 20.80
N PRO A 256 10.83 9.44 21.01
CA PRO A 256 10.70 10.05 22.34
C PRO A 256 10.15 9.02 23.32
N ARG A 257 10.92 8.72 24.36
CA ARG A 257 10.52 7.80 25.42
C ARG A 257 9.64 8.54 26.43
N ALA A 258 8.42 8.90 26.05
CA ALA A 258 7.41 9.21 27.03
C ALA A 258 6.80 7.88 27.52
N GLU A 259 6.43 7.78 28.77
CA GLU A 259 5.89 6.56 29.40
C GLU A 259 4.69 5.93 28.65
N THR A 260 4.02 6.70 27.82
CA THR A 260 2.86 6.29 27.02
C THR A 260 3.10 6.14 25.55
N MET A 261 4.28 6.46 25.02
CA MET A 261 4.59 6.29 23.61
C MET A 261 5.05 4.88 23.33
N ASN A 262 4.24 4.13 22.62
CA ASN A 262 4.63 2.83 22.08
C ASN A 262 5.59 3.04 20.89
N CYS A 263 6.88 3.05 21.16
CA CYS A 263 7.94 3.18 20.17
C CYS A 263 8.15 1.83 19.47
N GLY A 264 7.33 1.56 18.46
CA GLY A 264 7.51 0.43 17.56
C GLY A 264 8.83 0.46 16.78
N SER A 265 8.99 -0.45 15.85
CA SER A 265 10.18 -0.51 14.98
C SER A 265 10.20 0.62 13.91
N HIS A 266 9.03 1.18 13.58
CA HIS A 266 8.84 2.22 12.55
C HIS A 266 7.48 2.94 12.76
N PRO A 267 7.27 4.12 12.17
CA PRO A 267 6.08 4.94 12.39
C PRO A 267 4.89 4.58 11.47
N HIS A 268 4.86 3.39 10.88
CA HIS A 268 3.82 2.90 9.96
C HIS A 268 3.47 3.83 8.79
N ASN A 269 4.39 4.73 8.41
CA ASN A 269 4.27 5.58 7.23
C ASN A 269 5.66 5.84 6.64
N TYR A 270 5.83 5.63 5.34
CA TYR A 270 7.11 5.78 4.66
C TYR A 270 7.71 7.18 4.80
N TYR A 271 6.89 8.21 4.63
CA TYR A 271 7.38 9.59 4.62
C TYR A 271 7.86 10.03 6.01
N LEU A 272 7.13 9.65 7.06
CA LEU A 272 7.54 9.92 8.43
C LEU A 272 8.79 9.12 8.81
N GLU A 273 8.92 7.88 8.33
CA GLU A 273 10.13 7.10 8.56
C GLU A 273 11.35 7.67 7.81
N ILE A 274 11.16 8.12 6.57
CA ILE A 274 12.20 8.80 5.79
C ILE A 274 12.62 10.10 6.48
N LEU A 275 11.66 10.92 6.94
CA LEU A 275 11.92 12.14 7.70
C LEU A 275 12.71 11.85 8.99
N ALA A 276 12.28 10.88 9.79
CA ALA A 276 12.97 10.52 11.04
C ALA A 276 14.37 9.95 10.78
N SER A 277 14.56 9.21 9.70
CA SER A 277 15.82 8.53 9.36
C SER A 277 16.82 9.39 8.59
N LEU A 278 16.36 10.13 7.57
CA LEU A 278 17.19 10.87 6.63
C LEU A 278 17.02 12.40 6.76
N GLY A 279 16.13 12.86 7.63
CA GLY A 279 15.81 14.27 7.82
C GLY A 279 15.13 14.91 6.60
N LEU A 280 15.01 16.24 6.67
CA LEU A 280 14.33 17.03 5.64
C LEU A 280 15.05 16.93 4.27
N PHE A 281 16.38 16.96 4.25
CA PHE A 281 17.13 16.87 2.99
C PHE A 281 16.93 15.53 2.28
N GLY A 282 17.05 14.42 3.00
CA GLY A 282 16.83 13.09 2.43
C GLY A 282 15.38 12.88 2.02
N PHE A 283 14.42 13.41 2.79
CA PHE A 283 13.01 13.39 2.45
C PHE A 283 12.72 14.14 1.14
N ILE A 284 13.17 15.38 1.01
CA ILE A 284 12.96 16.19 -0.20
C ILE A 284 13.56 15.48 -1.43
N LEU A 285 14.77 14.95 -1.31
CA LEU A 285 15.43 14.23 -2.40
C LEU A 285 14.60 13.02 -2.86
N LEU A 286 14.21 12.14 -1.95
CA LEU A 286 13.43 10.94 -2.28
C LEU A 286 12.02 11.29 -2.77
N PHE A 287 11.39 12.30 -2.17
CA PHE A 287 10.07 12.76 -2.61
C PHE A 287 10.12 13.28 -4.04
N ILE A 288 11.12 14.11 -4.39
CA ILE A 288 11.31 14.60 -5.76
C ILE A 288 11.55 13.42 -6.72
N ILE A 289 12.39 12.45 -6.36
CA ILE A 289 12.66 11.28 -7.21
C ILE A 289 11.35 10.50 -7.47
N PHE A 290 10.58 10.18 -6.45
CA PHE A 290 9.34 9.43 -6.59
C PHE A 290 8.28 10.19 -7.36
N PHE A 291 8.09 11.46 -7.02
CA PHE A 291 7.12 12.33 -7.67
C PHE A 291 7.44 12.56 -9.14
N VAL A 292 8.69 12.90 -9.47
CA VAL A 292 9.13 13.11 -10.85
C VAL A 292 9.04 11.82 -11.66
N ALA A 293 9.43 10.68 -11.09
CA ALA A 293 9.31 9.38 -11.76
C ALA A 293 7.85 9.06 -12.09
N PHE A 294 6.95 9.25 -11.12
CA PHE A 294 5.52 9.03 -11.29
C PHE A 294 4.94 9.99 -12.33
N ILE A 295 5.08 11.30 -12.14
CA ILE A 295 4.48 12.31 -13.02
C ILE A 295 5.01 12.20 -14.46
N LYS A 296 6.32 12.05 -14.65
CA LYS A 296 6.88 11.90 -16.02
C LYS A 296 6.30 10.69 -16.74
N THR A 297 6.17 9.56 -16.03
CA THR A 297 5.64 8.34 -16.63
C THR A 297 4.14 8.45 -16.90
N PHE A 298 3.39 8.97 -15.92
CA PHE A 298 1.95 9.15 -16.00
C PHE A 298 1.56 10.14 -17.12
N VAL A 299 2.16 11.33 -17.13
CA VAL A 299 1.90 12.37 -18.16
C VAL A 299 2.29 11.84 -19.54
N LYS A 300 3.43 11.15 -19.66
CA LYS A 300 3.85 10.58 -20.94
C LYS A 300 2.83 9.57 -21.45
N LYS A 301 2.30 8.72 -20.56
CA LYS A 301 1.31 7.72 -20.95
C LYS A 301 -0.04 8.34 -21.33
N TYR A 302 -0.58 9.23 -20.51
CA TYR A 302 -1.98 9.65 -20.64
C TYR A 302 -2.19 10.98 -21.37
N PHE A 303 -1.18 11.83 -21.44
CA PHE A 303 -1.31 13.19 -22.00
C PHE A 303 -0.39 13.48 -23.19
N LYS A 304 0.71 12.71 -23.39
CA LYS A 304 1.63 12.93 -24.51
C LYS A 304 1.61 11.79 -25.53
N SER A 305 0.54 11.01 -25.53
CA SER A 305 0.43 9.81 -26.35
C SER A 305 0.46 10.09 -27.84
N SER A 306 1.44 9.53 -28.49
CA SER A 306 1.30 9.03 -29.84
C SER A 306 2.25 7.83 -30.00
N SER A 307 1.76 6.69 -30.43
CA SER A 307 2.57 5.58 -30.96
C SER A 307 3.35 4.63 -30.02
N LEU A 308 3.07 4.54 -28.74
CA LEU A 308 3.70 3.50 -27.91
C LEU A 308 2.83 2.23 -27.90
N ASN A 309 3.20 1.21 -28.66
CA ASN A 309 2.47 -0.09 -28.75
C ASN A 309 2.43 -0.88 -27.41
N ASN A 310 3.19 -0.43 -26.38
CA ASN A 310 3.29 -1.08 -25.07
C ASN A 310 2.49 -0.37 -23.95
N PHE A 311 1.48 0.42 -24.33
CA PHE A 311 0.73 1.25 -23.38
C PHE A 311 0.11 0.47 -22.23
N HIS A 312 -0.37 -0.76 -22.50
CA HIS A 312 -1.02 -1.55 -21.45
C HIS A 312 -0.04 -2.19 -20.50
N LEU A 313 1.19 -2.52 -20.94
CA LEU A 313 2.19 -3.16 -20.09
C LEU A 313 2.67 -2.27 -18.92
N ILE A 314 2.73 -0.95 -19.13
CA ILE A 314 3.18 -0.02 -18.09
C ILE A 314 2.09 0.32 -17.06
N THR A 315 0.80 0.17 -17.43
CA THR A 315 -0.34 0.56 -16.60
C THR A 315 -0.31 -0.02 -15.19
N PRO A 316 -0.19 -1.34 -14.99
CA PRO A 316 -0.19 -1.91 -13.65
C PRO A 316 0.92 -1.32 -12.78
N PHE A 317 2.10 -1.07 -13.33
CA PHE A 317 3.22 -0.53 -12.57
C PHE A 317 3.01 0.93 -12.15
N ILE A 318 2.37 1.76 -12.97
CA ILE A 318 2.03 3.14 -12.62
C ILE A 318 1.08 3.18 -11.43
N PHE A 319 -0.02 2.41 -11.47
CA PHE A 319 -1.03 2.44 -10.41
C PHE A 319 -0.56 1.73 -9.14
N LEU A 320 0.22 0.66 -9.26
CA LEU A 320 0.85 0.02 -8.10
C LEU A 320 1.88 0.93 -7.44
N PHE A 321 2.70 1.63 -8.22
CA PHE A 321 3.64 2.60 -7.69
C PHE A 321 2.92 3.76 -7.00
N PHE A 322 1.87 4.32 -7.62
CA PHE A 322 1.02 5.32 -7.00
C PHE A 322 0.46 4.86 -5.65
N SER A 323 -0.09 3.65 -5.59
CA SER A 323 -0.63 3.11 -4.34
C SER A 323 0.44 2.89 -3.26
N GLU A 324 1.67 2.57 -3.67
CA GLU A 324 2.77 2.31 -2.73
C GLU A 324 3.32 3.61 -2.13
N ILE A 325 3.45 4.66 -2.95
CA ILE A 325 3.94 5.98 -2.49
C ILE A 325 2.84 6.91 -1.99
N PHE A 326 1.62 6.43 -1.78
CA PHE A 326 0.51 7.29 -1.36
C PHE A 326 0.78 7.87 0.04
N PRO A 327 0.72 9.22 0.24
CA PRO A 327 1.27 9.87 1.44
C PRO A 327 0.67 9.41 2.78
N ILE A 328 -0.64 9.14 2.80
CA ILE A 328 -1.36 8.75 4.03
C ILE A 328 -1.51 7.23 4.20
N LYS A 329 -0.85 6.43 3.35
CA LYS A 329 -0.87 4.98 3.46
C LYS A 329 -0.19 4.54 4.75
N SER A 330 -0.94 3.83 5.62
CA SER A 330 -0.32 3.09 6.72
C SER A 330 0.30 1.81 6.16
N THR A 331 1.59 1.62 6.40
CA THR A 331 2.38 0.53 5.82
C THR A 331 3.51 0.13 6.75
N GLY A 332 4.24 -0.94 6.41
CA GLY A 332 5.46 -1.35 7.11
C GLY A 332 6.62 -0.37 6.90
N SER A 333 7.80 -0.72 7.40
CA SER A 333 9.02 0.10 7.24
C SER A 333 9.43 0.22 5.77
N PHE A 334 9.69 1.45 5.31
CA PHE A 334 10.28 1.72 3.99
C PHE A 334 11.65 1.05 3.84
N PHE A 335 12.44 1.07 4.91
CA PHE A 335 13.80 0.49 4.93
C PHE A 335 13.82 -1.03 5.17
N SER A 336 12.66 -1.71 5.19
CA SER A 336 12.62 -3.17 5.18
C SER A 336 13.02 -3.71 3.82
N THR A 337 13.60 -4.93 3.78
CA THR A 337 14.02 -5.56 2.53
C THR A 337 12.84 -5.72 1.57
N ALA A 338 11.70 -6.22 2.04
CA ALA A 338 10.52 -6.46 1.20
C ALA A 338 9.97 -5.15 0.58
N ASN A 339 9.77 -4.11 1.40
CA ASN A 339 9.19 -2.85 0.93
C ASN A 339 10.14 -2.08 0.00
N ALA A 340 11.42 -1.98 0.38
CA ALA A 340 12.41 -1.33 -0.48
C ALA A 340 12.56 -2.06 -1.82
N THR A 341 12.70 -3.41 -1.81
CA THR A 341 12.76 -4.20 -3.06
C THR A 341 11.55 -3.89 -3.94
N TYR A 342 10.34 -3.88 -3.38
CA TYR A 342 9.13 -3.66 -4.16
C TYR A 342 9.08 -2.25 -4.78
N VAL A 343 9.37 -1.20 -4.00
CA VAL A 343 9.40 0.19 -4.50
C VAL A 343 10.44 0.35 -5.62
N PHE A 344 11.66 -0.15 -5.40
CA PHE A 344 12.74 -0.05 -6.40
C PHE A 344 12.47 -0.93 -7.64
N LEU A 345 11.81 -2.09 -7.48
CA LEU A 345 11.33 -2.91 -8.60
C LEU A 345 10.34 -2.13 -9.47
N LEU A 346 9.31 -1.54 -8.88
CA LEU A 346 8.31 -0.76 -9.62
C LEU A 346 8.97 0.41 -10.38
N LEU A 347 9.89 1.15 -9.74
CA LEU A 347 10.66 2.22 -10.37
C LEU A 347 11.51 1.70 -11.53
N SER A 348 12.22 0.57 -11.33
CA SER A 348 13.13 -0.01 -12.32
C SER A 348 12.39 -0.56 -13.55
N ILE A 349 11.11 -0.89 -13.41
CA ILE A 349 10.24 -1.33 -14.52
C ILE A 349 9.57 -0.12 -15.19
N MET A 350 8.96 0.74 -14.40
CA MET A 350 8.14 1.85 -14.91
C MET A 350 8.95 2.86 -15.73
N MET A 351 10.14 3.24 -15.24
CA MET A 351 10.99 4.25 -15.88
C MET A 351 11.50 3.85 -17.28
N PRO A 352 12.08 2.64 -17.51
CA PRO A 352 12.51 2.23 -18.83
C PRO A 352 11.33 1.94 -19.77
N LEU A 353 10.24 1.28 -19.30
CA LEU A 353 9.07 1.04 -20.14
C LEU A 353 8.47 2.32 -20.69
N SER A 354 8.55 3.42 -19.95
CA SER A 354 8.11 4.74 -20.44
C SER A 354 8.94 5.27 -21.61
N LYS A 355 10.13 4.74 -21.86
CA LYS A 355 11.06 5.20 -22.90
C LYS A 355 11.13 4.26 -24.10
N ILE A 356 10.79 2.99 -23.94
CA ILE A 356 10.85 1.99 -25.00
C ILE A 356 9.61 2.12 -25.89
N LYS A 357 9.82 2.28 -27.21
CA LYS A 357 8.72 2.45 -28.19
C LYS A 357 7.97 1.15 -28.47
N LYS A 358 8.64 -0.01 -28.42
CA LYS A 358 8.07 -1.33 -28.64
C LYS A 358 8.80 -2.39 -27.80
N PHE A 359 8.03 -3.20 -27.07
CA PHE A 359 8.48 -4.41 -26.40
C PHE A 359 7.89 -5.58 -27.20
N ASP A 360 8.72 -6.37 -27.83
CA ASP A 360 8.28 -7.54 -28.58
C ASP A 360 8.02 -8.71 -27.65
#